data_e9ec303542143bb760dd920b7497500b
#
_entry.id   e9ec303542143bb760dd920b7497500b
#
_cell.length_a   1.000
_cell.length_b   1.000
_cell.length_c   1.000
_cell.angle_alpha   90.00
_cell.angle_beta   90.00
_cell.angle_gamma   90.00
#
_symmetry.space_group_name_H-M   'P 1'
#
loop_
_entity.id
_entity.type
_entity.pdbx_description
1 polymer ?
#
loop_
_entity_poly.entity_id
_entity_poly.type
_entity_poly.pdbx_seq_one_letter_code
_entity_poly.pdbx_strand_id
1 'polypeptide(L)'
;DLTGVFHTCRSVVPAMRAAGQGRIINVASLAGKEGTPNASAYSASKAGVLALTKSLGKELAATGILVNALAPAAVNTTLLEQMTPEHVATMIAKSPMKRLGDVDEVARMVLWLCSGSCTFNTGAVFDLSGGRATY
;
A
#
# COMPACT_ATOMS: atom_id res chain seq x y z
N ASP A 1 -2.92 -12.11 -5.51
CA ASP A 1 -2.80 -10.76 -4.93
C ASP A 1 -3.51 -9.69 -5.77
N LEU A 2 -3.08 -9.41 -7.02
CA LEU A 2 -3.68 -8.36 -7.85
C LEU A 2 -5.16 -8.60 -8.18
N THR A 3 -5.50 -9.81 -8.63
CA THR A 3 -6.87 -10.17 -9.05
C THR A 3 -7.89 -9.97 -7.92
N GLY A 4 -7.54 -10.36 -6.69
CA GLY A 4 -8.40 -10.16 -5.52
C GLY A 4 -8.65 -8.69 -5.24
N VAL A 5 -7.61 -7.85 -5.28
CA VAL A 5 -7.73 -6.39 -5.08
C VAL A 5 -8.63 -5.77 -6.16
N PHE A 6 -8.44 -6.17 -7.43
CA PHE A 6 -9.27 -5.71 -8.53
C PHE A 6 -10.76 -6.06 -8.30
N HIS A 7 -11.07 -7.30 -7.96
CA HIS A 7 -12.44 -7.72 -7.71
C HIS A 7 -13.07 -7.01 -6.51
N THR A 8 -12.31 -6.82 -5.43
CA THR A 8 -12.80 -6.08 -4.26
C THR A 8 -13.14 -4.63 -4.64
N CYS A 9 -12.23 -3.92 -5.33
CA CYS A 9 -12.51 -2.56 -5.80
C CYS A 9 -13.76 -2.52 -6.70
N ARG A 10 -13.86 -3.43 -7.67
CA ARG A 10 -15.00 -3.54 -8.57
C ARG A 10 -16.31 -3.75 -7.83
N SER A 11 -16.32 -4.52 -6.74
CA SER A 11 -17.51 -4.83 -5.96
C SER A 11 -18.00 -3.65 -5.11
N VAL A 12 -17.08 -2.86 -4.55
CA VAL A 12 -17.44 -1.77 -3.61
C VAL A 12 -17.74 -0.44 -4.30
N VAL A 13 -17.14 -0.18 -5.46
CA VAL A 13 -17.29 1.10 -6.17
C VAL A 13 -18.72 1.46 -6.50
N PRO A 14 -19.62 0.55 -6.98
CA PRO A 14 -21.01 0.91 -7.25
C PRO A 14 -21.74 1.45 -6.02
N ALA A 15 -21.57 0.82 -4.86
CA ALA A 15 -22.19 1.27 -3.61
C ALA A 15 -21.62 2.62 -3.15
N MET A 16 -20.31 2.82 -3.25
CA MET A 16 -19.66 4.09 -2.93
C MET A 16 -20.12 5.23 -3.86
N ARG A 17 -20.28 4.94 -5.16
CA ARG A 17 -20.86 5.92 -6.11
C ARG A 17 -22.27 6.32 -5.73
N ALA A 18 -23.13 5.34 -5.38
CA ALA A 18 -24.50 5.62 -4.94
C ALA A 18 -24.52 6.46 -3.65
N ALA A 19 -23.56 6.26 -2.74
CA ALA A 19 -23.42 7.04 -1.51
C ALA A 19 -22.75 8.43 -1.73
N GLY A 20 -22.16 8.68 -2.90
CA GLY A 20 -21.44 9.92 -3.20
C GLY A 20 -20.14 10.11 -2.41
N GLN A 21 -19.65 9.09 -1.75
CA GLN A 21 -18.42 9.13 -0.96
C GLN A 21 -17.81 7.74 -0.79
N GLY A 22 -16.51 7.69 -0.61
CA GLY A 22 -15.80 6.43 -0.33
C GLY A 22 -14.31 6.63 -0.10
N ARG A 23 -13.70 5.66 0.57
CA ARG A 23 -12.25 5.58 0.76
C ARG A 23 -11.81 4.16 0.46
N ILE A 24 -10.89 4.02 -0.49
CA ILE A 24 -10.26 2.74 -0.84
C ILE A 24 -8.77 2.87 -0.57
N ILE A 25 -8.25 2.03 0.30
CA ILE A 25 -6.82 1.98 0.61
C ILE A 25 -6.28 0.61 0.22
N ASN A 26 -5.51 0.57 -0.84
CA ASN A 26 -4.89 -0.65 -1.32
C ASN A 26 -3.52 -0.85 -0.67
N VAL A 27 -3.32 -1.97 0.02
CA VAL A 27 -2.02 -2.31 0.61
C VAL A 27 -1.16 -3.03 -0.43
N ALA A 28 -0.24 -2.28 -1.02
CA ALA A 28 0.75 -2.79 -1.97
C ALA A 28 2.04 -3.24 -1.25
N SER A 29 3.18 -2.86 -1.74
CA SER A 29 4.50 -3.12 -1.15
C SER A 29 5.53 -2.24 -1.85
N LEU A 30 6.61 -1.92 -1.15
CA LEU A 30 7.79 -1.32 -1.76
C LEU A 30 8.36 -2.20 -2.89
N ALA A 31 8.20 -3.52 -2.81
CA ALA A 31 8.58 -4.43 -3.88
C ALA A 31 7.87 -4.13 -5.22
N GLY A 32 6.68 -3.54 -5.19
CA GLY A 32 5.98 -3.10 -6.41
C GLY A 32 6.59 -1.85 -7.05
N LYS A 33 7.42 -1.10 -6.34
CA LYS A 33 8.16 0.07 -6.84
C LYS A 33 9.57 -0.31 -7.29
N GLU A 34 10.30 -1.04 -6.45
CA GLU A 34 11.73 -1.32 -6.65
C GLU A 34 12.00 -2.67 -7.33
N GLY A 35 11.06 -3.60 -7.27
CA GLY A 35 11.31 -5.01 -7.54
C GLY A 35 12.08 -5.67 -6.39
N THR A 36 11.97 -7.00 -6.29
CA THR A 36 12.71 -7.77 -5.29
C THR A 36 13.29 -9.01 -5.94
N PRO A 37 14.59 -9.26 -5.85
CA PRO A 37 15.21 -10.49 -6.37
C PRO A 37 14.49 -11.72 -5.82
N ASN A 38 14.33 -12.75 -6.67
CA ASN A 38 13.65 -14.01 -6.37
C ASN A 38 12.16 -13.89 -5.99
N ALA A 39 11.53 -12.72 -6.23
CA ALA A 39 10.13 -12.45 -5.95
C ALA A 39 9.44 -11.72 -7.10
N SER A 40 9.75 -12.07 -8.35
CA SER A 40 9.26 -11.35 -9.54
C SER A 40 7.74 -11.35 -9.65
N ALA A 41 7.07 -12.48 -9.41
CA ALA A 41 5.61 -12.56 -9.44
C ALA A 41 4.95 -11.70 -8.36
N TYR A 42 5.52 -11.68 -7.14
CA TYR A 42 5.06 -10.81 -6.05
C TYR A 42 5.25 -9.33 -6.44
N SER A 43 6.44 -8.96 -6.90
CA SER A 43 6.75 -7.59 -7.32
C SER A 43 5.82 -7.12 -8.44
N ALA A 44 5.60 -7.96 -9.46
CA ALA A 44 4.69 -7.65 -10.56
C ALA A 44 3.24 -7.47 -10.07
N SER A 45 2.75 -8.33 -9.17
CA SER A 45 1.41 -8.20 -8.62
C SER A 45 1.24 -6.93 -7.80
N LYS A 46 2.23 -6.55 -6.99
CA LYS A 46 2.22 -5.34 -6.17
C LYS A 46 2.37 -4.07 -7.02
N ALA A 47 3.16 -4.10 -8.10
CA ALA A 47 3.21 -3.04 -9.10
C ALA A 47 1.85 -2.86 -9.79
N GLY A 48 1.17 -3.95 -10.13
CA GLY A 48 -0.18 -3.93 -10.66
C GLY A 48 -1.19 -3.27 -9.71
N VAL A 49 -1.10 -3.52 -8.40
CA VAL A 49 -1.94 -2.87 -7.39
C VAL A 49 -1.69 -1.36 -7.36
N LEU A 50 -0.44 -0.91 -7.48
CA LEU A 50 -0.10 0.51 -7.55
C LEU A 50 -0.68 1.17 -8.81
N ALA A 51 -0.55 0.51 -9.96
CA ALA A 51 -1.10 1.00 -11.23
C ALA A 51 -2.64 1.06 -11.19
N LEU A 52 -3.30 0.01 -10.67
CA LEU A 52 -4.75 -0.03 -10.47
C LEU A 52 -5.21 1.14 -9.59
N THR A 53 -4.53 1.39 -8.49
CA THR A 53 -4.84 2.50 -7.57
C THR A 53 -4.77 3.84 -8.28
N LYS A 54 -3.74 4.08 -9.09
CA LYS A 54 -3.57 5.32 -9.86
C LYS A 54 -4.68 5.51 -10.90
N SER A 55 -5.08 4.45 -11.60
CA SER A 55 -6.16 4.49 -12.58
C SER A 55 -7.50 4.79 -11.90
N LEU A 56 -7.87 4.01 -10.89
CA LEU A 56 -9.13 4.22 -10.16
C LEU A 56 -9.19 5.59 -9.47
N GLY A 57 -8.08 6.05 -8.91
CA GLY A 57 -8.01 7.38 -8.31
C GLY A 57 -8.36 8.50 -9.29
N LYS A 58 -7.87 8.40 -10.53
CA LYS A 58 -8.22 9.34 -11.61
C LYS A 58 -9.66 9.19 -12.07
N GLU A 59 -10.12 7.96 -12.29
CA GLU A 59 -11.47 7.66 -12.76
C GLU A 59 -12.56 8.11 -11.77
N LEU A 60 -12.27 8.05 -10.48
CA LEU A 60 -13.22 8.32 -9.41
C LEU A 60 -13.07 9.71 -8.77
N ALA A 61 -12.09 10.50 -9.18
CA ALA A 61 -11.74 11.78 -8.54
C ALA A 61 -12.92 12.75 -8.38
N ALA A 62 -13.83 12.80 -9.35
CA ALA A 62 -15.00 13.70 -9.32
C ALA A 62 -16.24 13.09 -8.60
N THR A 63 -16.11 11.90 -8.00
CA THR A 63 -17.27 11.17 -7.43
C THR A 63 -17.34 11.21 -5.90
N GLY A 64 -16.41 11.91 -5.24
CA GLY A 64 -16.26 11.87 -3.79
C GLY A 64 -15.55 10.61 -3.25
N ILE A 65 -15.09 9.73 -4.14
CA ILE A 65 -14.36 8.51 -3.78
C ILE A 65 -12.86 8.77 -3.94
N LEU A 66 -12.08 8.58 -2.89
CA LEU A 66 -10.61 8.67 -2.93
C LEU A 66 -10.01 7.27 -2.89
N VAL A 67 -9.06 7.01 -3.79
CA VAL A 67 -8.39 5.70 -3.91
C VAL A 67 -6.90 5.91 -3.78
N ASN A 68 -6.29 5.38 -2.73
CA ASN A 68 -4.86 5.52 -2.46
C ASN A 68 -4.22 4.16 -2.16
N ALA A 69 -2.92 4.10 -2.19
CA ALA A 69 -2.16 2.90 -1.83
C ALA A 69 -1.13 3.18 -0.75
N LEU A 70 -0.85 2.16 0.05
CA LEU A 70 0.34 2.10 0.89
C LEU A 70 1.38 1.19 0.24
N ALA A 71 2.64 1.59 0.32
CA ALA A 71 3.78 0.79 -0.08
C ALA A 71 4.73 0.58 1.12
N PRO A 72 4.40 -0.35 2.04
CA PRO A 72 5.27 -0.65 3.15
C PRO A 72 6.55 -1.36 2.70
N ALA A 73 7.66 -1.06 3.39
CA ALA A 73 8.83 -1.93 3.44
C ALA A 73 8.58 -3.06 4.46
N ALA A 74 9.62 -3.60 5.05
CA ALA A 74 9.48 -4.63 6.07
C ALA A 74 8.87 -4.06 7.36
N VAL A 75 7.78 -4.70 7.82
CA VAL A 75 7.05 -4.35 9.03
C VAL A 75 7.13 -5.51 10.01
N ASN A 76 7.30 -5.20 11.28
CA ASN A 76 7.38 -6.19 12.36
C ASN A 76 6.00 -6.85 12.55
N THR A 77 5.89 -8.10 12.12
CA THR A 77 4.68 -8.91 12.17
C THR A 77 5.04 -10.33 12.58
N THR A 78 4.06 -11.12 12.99
CA THR A 78 4.25 -12.56 13.31
C THR A 78 4.83 -13.35 12.12
N LEU A 79 4.70 -12.86 10.90
CA LEU A 79 5.33 -13.48 9.73
C LEU A 79 6.86 -13.50 9.83
N LEU A 80 7.46 -12.50 10.48
CA LEU A 80 8.92 -12.43 10.67
C LEU A 80 9.44 -13.51 11.61
N GLU A 81 8.62 -14.05 12.50
CA GLU A 81 8.98 -15.17 13.40
C GLU A 81 9.31 -16.43 12.60
N GLN A 82 8.83 -16.52 11.35
CA GLN A 82 9.09 -17.63 10.43
C GLN A 82 10.35 -17.41 9.58
N MET A 83 11.01 -16.26 9.71
CA MET A 83 12.20 -15.91 8.94
C MET A 83 13.46 -16.11 9.77
N THR A 84 14.59 -16.33 9.09
CA THR A 84 15.88 -16.43 9.78
C THR A 84 16.31 -15.08 10.34
N PRO A 85 17.05 -15.05 11.48
CA PRO A 85 17.58 -13.80 12.03
C PRO A 85 18.44 -13.01 11.04
N GLU A 86 19.20 -13.71 10.18
CA GLU A 86 20.03 -13.11 9.13
C GLU A 86 19.18 -12.39 8.09
N HIS A 87 18.04 -12.96 7.72
CA HIS A 87 17.11 -12.36 6.77
C HIS A 87 16.48 -11.09 7.35
N VAL A 88 16.05 -11.13 8.62
CA VAL A 88 15.52 -9.96 9.34
C VAL A 88 16.57 -8.87 9.45
N ALA A 89 17.83 -9.22 9.80
CA ALA A 89 18.94 -8.27 9.86
C ALA A 89 19.20 -7.60 8.49
N THR A 90 19.10 -8.35 7.40
CA THR A 90 19.21 -7.81 6.03
C THR A 90 18.11 -6.80 5.72
N MET A 91 16.88 -7.06 6.15
CA MET A 91 15.77 -6.10 5.97
C MET A 91 16.01 -4.81 6.75
N ILE A 92 16.46 -4.93 8.01
CA ILE A 92 16.81 -3.77 8.87
C ILE A 92 17.92 -2.96 8.23
N ALA A 93 18.97 -3.62 7.71
CA ALA A 93 20.12 -2.96 7.08
C ALA A 93 19.71 -2.10 5.86
N LYS A 94 18.70 -2.52 5.11
CA LYS A 94 18.15 -1.79 3.95
C LYS A 94 17.37 -0.53 4.34
N SER A 95 16.91 -0.43 5.57
CA SER A 95 16.21 0.77 6.05
C SER A 95 17.20 1.81 6.54
N PRO A 96 17.20 3.05 6.02
CA PRO A 96 17.98 4.14 6.58
C PRO A 96 17.72 4.40 8.07
N MET A 97 16.48 4.23 8.54
CA MET A 97 16.11 4.34 9.95
C MET A 97 16.64 3.19 10.82
N LYS A 98 17.30 2.16 10.23
CA LYS A 98 17.89 1.00 10.94
C LYS A 98 16.92 0.25 11.84
N ARG A 99 15.67 0.19 11.44
CA ARG A 99 14.63 -0.60 12.09
C ARG A 99 13.58 -1.08 11.08
N LEU A 100 12.76 -2.00 11.51
CA LEU A 100 11.51 -2.35 10.83
C LEU A 100 10.44 -1.30 11.14
N GLY A 101 9.43 -1.20 10.27
CA GLY A 101 8.20 -0.49 10.59
C GLY A 101 7.40 -1.23 11.65
N ASP A 102 6.48 -0.54 12.31
CA ASP A 102 5.54 -1.12 13.25
C ASP A 102 4.15 -1.25 12.60
N VAL A 103 3.39 -2.25 13.00
CA VAL A 103 2.00 -2.42 12.53
C VAL A 103 1.13 -1.21 12.88
N ASP A 104 1.36 -0.59 14.02
CA ASP A 104 0.65 0.62 14.43
C ASP A 104 0.97 1.83 13.54
N GLU A 105 2.18 1.93 13.00
CA GLU A 105 2.55 2.99 12.05
C GLU A 105 1.75 2.84 10.74
N VAL A 106 1.60 1.59 10.27
CA VAL A 106 0.76 1.28 9.12
C VAL A 106 -0.71 1.60 9.40
N ALA A 107 -1.22 1.16 10.55
CA ALA A 107 -2.62 1.37 10.95
C ALA A 107 -2.96 2.86 11.05
N ARG A 108 -2.09 3.67 11.64
CA ARG A 108 -2.29 5.13 11.75
C ARG A 108 -2.36 5.81 10.39
N MET A 109 -1.55 5.40 9.43
CA MET A 109 -1.61 5.94 8.06
C MET A 109 -2.92 5.54 7.37
N VAL A 110 -3.37 4.29 7.54
CA VAL A 110 -4.67 3.84 7.01
C VAL A 110 -5.81 4.66 7.62
N LEU A 111 -5.80 4.85 8.93
CA LEU A 111 -6.83 5.65 9.63
C LEU A 111 -6.88 7.08 9.11
N TRP A 112 -5.73 7.73 8.92
CA TRP A 112 -5.68 9.07 8.35
C TRP A 112 -6.23 9.11 6.92
N LEU A 113 -5.84 8.18 6.06
CA LEU A 113 -6.33 8.10 4.67
C LEU A 113 -7.84 7.84 4.59
N CYS A 114 -8.41 7.15 5.58
CA CYS A 114 -9.85 6.89 5.68
C CYS A 114 -10.62 8.06 6.32
N SER A 115 -9.93 8.97 6.99
CA SER A 115 -10.57 10.07 7.74
C SER A 115 -11.01 11.23 6.84
N GLY A 116 -11.83 12.13 7.40
CA GLY A 116 -12.19 13.40 6.78
C GLY A 116 -11.03 14.39 6.61
N SER A 117 -9.85 14.11 7.20
CA SER A 117 -8.64 14.93 7.01
C SER A 117 -7.93 14.67 5.68
N CYS A 118 -8.16 13.53 5.05
CA CYS A 118 -7.66 13.24 3.71
C CYS A 118 -8.68 13.68 2.66
N THR A 119 -8.45 14.84 2.04
CA THR A 119 -9.42 15.45 1.11
C THR A 119 -8.87 15.70 -0.29
N PHE A 120 -7.55 15.82 -0.46
CA PHE A 120 -6.93 16.18 -1.75
C PHE A 120 -5.92 15.14 -2.26
N ASN A 121 -5.98 13.91 -1.71
CA ASN A 121 -5.11 12.80 -2.11
C ASN A 121 -5.95 11.68 -2.72
N THR A 122 -5.76 11.44 -4.02
CA THR A 122 -6.31 10.29 -4.74
C THR A 122 -5.33 9.82 -5.80
N GLY A 123 -5.25 8.53 -6.04
CA GLY A 123 -4.24 7.92 -6.92
C GLY A 123 -2.81 8.00 -6.36
N ALA A 124 -2.64 8.39 -5.11
CA ALA A 124 -1.34 8.53 -4.47
C ALA A 124 -0.83 7.21 -3.89
N VAL A 125 0.49 7.11 -3.79
CA VAL A 125 1.18 6.00 -3.12
C VAL A 125 1.94 6.58 -1.92
N PHE A 126 1.63 6.08 -0.74
CA PHE A 126 2.26 6.50 0.51
C PHE A 126 3.26 5.44 0.95
N ASP A 127 4.52 5.83 0.98
CA ASP A 127 5.61 4.94 1.39
C ASP A 127 5.75 4.90 2.91
N LEU A 128 5.83 3.68 3.44
CA LEU A 128 6.18 3.42 4.83
C LEU A 128 7.47 2.59 4.84
N SER A 129 8.59 3.23 4.58
CA SER A 129 9.83 2.55 4.21
C SER A 129 11.05 2.88 5.08
N GLY A 130 10.89 3.76 6.08
CA GLY A 130 12.01 4.23 6.89
C GLY A 130 13.10 4.93 6.06
N GLY A 131 12.71 5.64 4.99
CA GLY A 131 13.60 6.36 4.09
C GLY A 131 14.17 5.54 2.93
N ARG A 132 13.76 4.27 2.78
CA ARG A 132 14.26 3.42 1.69
C ARG A 132 13.70 3.82 0.33
N ALA A 133 12.41 4.12 0.26
CA ALA A 133 11.80 4.64 -0.96
C ALA A 133 12.06 6.13 -1.12
N THR A 134 12.40 6.56 -2.33
CA THR A 134 12.72 7.96 -2.66
C THR A 134 11.88 8.53 -3.80
N TYR A 135 10.99 7.72 -4.37
CA TYR A 135 10.08 8.15 -5.45
C TYR A 135 8.70 7.53 -5.30
#